data_2ec96c66e8d37b895a7b77623f2257b8
#
_entry.id   2ec96c66e8d37b895a7b77623f2257b8
#
_cell.length_a   1.000
_cell.length_b   1.000
_cell.length_c   1.000
_cell.angle_alpha   90.00
_cell.angle_beta   90.00
_cell.angle_gamma   90.00
#
_symmetry.space_group_name_H-M   'P 1'
#
loop_
_entity.id
_entity.type
_entity.pdbx_description
1 polymer ?
#
loop_
_entity_poly.entity_id
_entity_poly.type
_entity_poly.pdbx_seq_one_letter_code
_entity_poly.pdbx_strand_id
1 'polypeptide(L)'
;MRTARLLWPVVRLEQSRNAGSKLKVHMIAKRKEKVMAKETNIYITQPDNDRLTRLIEIARERESDANREYLTRLEEELDRAEVIPQKDIPADVITMRSTVRLKDLDTSKETTYRLVFPTEANYDEGRISVLAPIGTAMLGSRRGDVIEWLVPSGFRRLSVEEVLYQPESNGDYHL
;
A
#
# COMPACT_ATOMS: atom_id res chain seq x y z
N MET A 1 -14.53 -9.44 -5.02
CA MET A 1 -13.33 -9.26 -4.18
C MET A 1 -12.22 -8.68 -5.04
N ARG A 2 -11.78 -7.49 -4.71
CA ARG A 2 -10.68 -6.79 -5.40
C ARG A 2 -9.41 -6.99 -4.58
N THR A 3 -8.31 -7.33 -5.23
CA THR A 3 -7.00 -7.52 -4.60
C THR A 3 -6.12 -6.35 -5.01
N ALA A 4 -5.84 -5.45 -4.10
CA ALA A 4 -4.83 -4.42 -4.28
C ALA A 4 -3.46 -5.01 -3.93
N ARG A 5 -2.51 -4.86 -4.80
CA ARG A 5 -1.21 -5.53 -4.71
C ARG A 5 -0.05 -4.57 -4.80
N LEU A 6 0.80 -4.72 -3.81
CA LEU A 6 2.17 -4.25 -3.87
C LEU A 6 3.11 -5.44 -3.86
N LEU A 7 3.88 -5.56 -4.92
CA LEU A 7 4.94 -6.54 -5.05
C LEU A 7 6.28 -5.93 -4.62
N TRP A 8 6.86 -6.54 -3.62
CA TRP A 8 8.21 -6.28 -3.17
C TRP A 8 9.25 -6.96 -4.10
N PRO A 9 10.24 -6.27 -4.66
CA PRO A 9 11.29 -6.92 -5.43
C PRO A 9 12.49 -7.33 -4.58
N VAL A 10 12.88 -8.54 -4.83
CA VAL A 10 14.23 -9.08 -4.87
C VAL A 10 14.99 -9.33 -3.59
N VAL A 11 14.84 -10.56 -3.15
CA VAL A 11 15.94 -11.28 -2.51
C VAL A 11 16.97 -11.64 -3.60
N ARG A 12 18.20 -11.19 -3.47
CA ARG A 12 19.35 -11.67 -4.27
C ARG A 12 19.51 -13.15 -3.97
N LEU A 13 19.13 -14.02 -4.90
CA LEU A 13 19.29 -15.46 -4.78
C LEU A 13 20.75 -15.83 -5.04
N GLU A 14 21.45 -16.23 -3.99
CA GLU A 14 22.63 -17.05 -4.13
C GLU A 14 22.27 -18.38 -4.82
N GLN A 15 23.09 -18.74 -5.80
CA GLN A 15 22.89 -19.96 -6.60
C GLN A 15 23.08 -21.20 -5.74
N SER A 16 21.99 -21.81 -5.32
CA SER A 16 21.97 -23.15 -4.79
C SER A 16 21.35 -24.09 -5.83
N ARG A 17 22.15 -25.07 -6.26
CA ARG A 17 21.78 -26.12 -7.22
C ARG A 17 20.81 -27.10 -6.57
N ASN A 18 19.50 -26.94 -6.79
CA ASN A 18 18.58 -28.04 -6.52
C ASN A 18 17.27 -27.90 -7.36
N ALA A 19 16.79 -29.00 -7.95
CA ALA A 19 15.63 -29.03 -8.85
C ALA A 19 14.33 -28.53 -8.18
N GLY A 20 14.18 -28.71 -6.86
CA GLY A 20 13.06 -28.17 -6.09
C GLY A 20 13.02 -26.64 -6.01
N SER A 21 14.18 -25.99 -6.13
CA SER A 21 14.30 -24.53 -6.16
C SER A 21 13.77 -23.94 -7.47
N LYS A 22 14.03 -24.61 -8.61
CA LYS A 22 13.53 -24.17 -9.94
C LYS A 22 12.01 -24.22 -10.03
N LEU A 23 11.38 -25.23 -9.44
CA LEU A 23 9.92 -25.34 -9.41
C LEU A 23 9.27 -24.23 -8.55
N LYS A 24 9.85 -23.95 -7.38
CA LYS A 24 9.42 -22.83 -6.52
C LYS A 24 9.56 -21.48 -7.23
N VAL A 25 10.69 -21.24 -7.88
CA VAL A 25 10.93 -20.00 -8.63
C VAL A 25 9.95 -19.88 -9.81
N HIS A 26 9.67 -20.96 -10.52
CA HIS A 26 8.71 -20.98 -11.63
C HIS A 26 7.26 -20.76 -11.16
N MET A 27 6.87 -21.37 -10.03
CA MET A 27 5.56 -21.11 -9.41
C MET A 27 5.42 -19.67 -8.90
N ILE A 28 6.49 -19.11 -8.34
CA ILE A 28 6.54 -17.69 -7.91
C ILE A 28 6.47 -16.78 -9.14
N ALA A 29 7.17 -17.10 -10.23
CA ALA A 29 7.13 -16.32 -11.46
C ALA A 29 5.74 -16.38 -12.13
N LYS A 30 5.14 -17.59 -12.27
CA LYS A 30 3.76 -17.74 -12.78
C LYS A 30 2.72 -17.06 -11.90
N ARG A 31 2.93 -17.08 -10.59
CA ARG A 31 2.07 -16.34 -9.65
C ARG A 31 2.26 -14.84 -9.79
N LYS A 32 3.50 -14.37 -10.07
CA LYS A 32 3.79 -12.99 -10.47
C LYS A 32 3.05 -12.55 -11.74
N GLU A 33 3.08 -13.35 -12.81
CA GLU A 33 2.37 -13.03 -14.04
C GLU A 33 0.85 -12.97 -13.88
N LYS A 34 0.27 -13.88 -13.09
CA LYS A 34 -1.18 -13.87 -12.80
C LYS A 34 -1.60 -12.70 -11.91
N VAL A 35 -0.64 -12.09 -11.19
CA VAL A 35 -0.83 -10.98 -10.28
C VAL A 35 -0.66 -9.65 -10.97
N MET A 36 0.25 -9.56 -11.94
CA MET A 36 0.41 -8.37 -12.78
C MET A 36 -0.78 -8.15 -13.75
N ALA A 37 -1.66 -9.15 -13.92
CA ALA A 37 -2.80 -9.07 -14.84
C ALA A 37 -4.03 -8.33 -14.29
N LYS A 38 -3.97 -7.74 -13.10
CA LYS A 38 -5.04 -6.92 -12.56
C LYS A 38 -4.52 -5.55 -12.13
N GLU A 39 -4.28 -4.69 -13.13
CA GLU A 39 -4.13 -3.26 -12.94
C GLU A 39 -5.45 -2.70 -12.38
N THR A 40 -5.58 -2.72 -11.06
CA THR A 40 -6.61 -1.93 -10.40
C THR A 40 -6.03 -0.54 -10.25
N ASN A 41 -6.46 0.41 -11.09
CA ASN A 41 -6.14 1.81 -10.89
C ASN A 41 -6.56 2.18 -9.46
N ILE A 42 -5.61 2.65 -8.66
CA ILE A 42 -5.93 3.22 -7.36
C ILE A 42 -6.49 4.63 -7.59
N TYR A 43 -7.45 5.02 -6.78
CA TYR A 43 -7.96 6.38 -6.80
C TYR A 43 -7.25 7.22 -5.75
N ILE A 44 -6.87 8.44 -6.16
CA ILE A 44 -6.27 9.42 -5.27
C ILE A 44 -6.91 10.80 -5.51
N THR A 45 -7.00 11.60 -4.46
CA THR A 45 -7.46 12.99 -4.62
C THR A 45 -6.33 13.87 -5.12
N GLN A 46 -6.65 14.95 -5.85
CA GLN A 46 -5.64 15.91 -6.31
C GLN A 46 -4.80 16.48 -5.14
N PRO A 47 -5.39 16.93 -4.01
CA PRO A 47 -4.59 17.42 -2.89
C PRO A 47 -3.65 16.38 -2.28
N ASP A 48 -4.06 15.11 -2.20
CA ASP A 48 -3.21 14.04 -1.70
C ASP A 48 -2.06 13.74 -2.67
N ASN A 49 -2.36 13.70 -3.97
CA ASN A 49 -1.34 13.52 -5.00
C ASN A 49 -0.27 14.62 -4.92
N ASP A 50 -0.68 15.89 -4.84
CA ASP A 50 0.24 17.03 -4.76
C ASP A 50 1.11 16.99 -3.49
N ARG A 51 0.50 16.64 -2.34
CA ARG A 51 1.20 16.53 -1.06
C ARG A 51 2.19 15.37 -1.05
N LEU A 52 1.81 14.21 -1.61
CA LEU A 52 2.65 13.02 -1.64
C LEU A 52 3.80 13.19 -2.64
N THR A 53 3.57 13.79 -3.79
CA THR A 53 4.63 14.15 -4.76
C THR A 53 5.66 15.05 -4.09
N ARG A 54 5.22 16.13 -3.42
CA ARG A 54 6.13 17.00 -2.67
C ARG A 54 6.87 16.29 -1.54
N LEU A 55 6.20 15.36 -0.84
CA LEU A 55 6.83 14.54 0.19
C LEU A 55 7.99 13.73 -0.39
N ILE A 56 7.78 13.08 -1.54
CA ILE A 56 8.80 12.28 -2.23
C ILE A 56 9.99 13.16 -2.63
N GLU A 57 9.74 14.32 -3.23
CA GLU A 57 10.79 15.28 -3.63
C GLU A 57 11.67 15.68 -2.45
N ILE A 58 11.04 16.14 -1.35
CA ILE A 58 11.76 16.58 -0.14
C ILE A 58 12.52 15.41 0.52
N ALA A 59 11.91 14.23 0.56
CA ALA A 59 12.54 13.07 1.16
C ALA A 59 13.75 12.59 0.35
N ARG A 60 13.71 12.64 -0.97
CA ARG A 60 14.84 12.30 -1.84
C ARG A 60 16.07 13.21 -1.65
N GLU A 61 15.84 14.48 -1.32
CA GLU A 61 16.93 15.42 -1.05
C GLU A 61 17.63 15.17 0.29
N ARG A 62 16.93 14.57 1.25
CA ARG A 62 17.37 14.47 2.65
C ARG A 62 17.76 13.08 3.10
N GLU A 63 17.31 12.03 2.40
CA GLU A 63 17.42 10.66 2.90
C GLU A 63 18.59 9.88 2.28
N SER A 64 19.12 8.95 3.10
CA SER A 64 20.11 7.96 2.70
C SER A 64 19.49 6.91 1.76
N ASP A 65 20.36 6.17 1.05
CA ASP A 65 19.98 5.11 0.09
C ASP A 65 19.02 4.05 0.66
N ALA A 66 18.99 3.87 1.98
CA ALA A 66 18.14 2.88 2.64
C ALA A 66 16.62 3.11 2.47
N ASN A 67 16.19 4.38 2.35
CA ASN A 67 14.78 4.73 2.24
C ASN A 67 14.31 4.98 0.79
N ARG A 68 15.23 4.99 -0.16
CA ARG A 68 14.91 5.21 -1.59
C ARG A 68 13.91 4.21 -2.14
N GLU A 69 13.98 2.95 -1.69
CA GLU A 69 13.08 1.90 -2.15
C GLU A 69 11.62 2.18 -1.77
N TYR A 70 11.38 2.70 -0.57
CA TYR A 70 10.02 3.06 -0.11
C TYR A 70 9.46 4.26 -0.89
N LEU A 71 10.31 5.25 -1.17
CA LEU A 71 9.93 6.42 -1.96
C LEU A 71 9.61 6.03 -3.41
N THR A 72 10.45 5.19 -4.02
CA THR A 72 10.22 4.71 -5.39
C THR A 72 8.90 3.96 -5.52
N ARG A 73 8.53 3.16 -4.52
CA ARG A 73 7.26 2.44 -4.52
C ARG A 73 6.06 3.35 -4.43
N LEU A 74 6.11 4.32 -3.53
CA LEU A 74 5.03 5.29 -3.43
C LEU A 74 4.88 6.07 -4.74
N GLU A 75 6.00 6.45 -5.38
CA GLU A 75 5.99 7.12 -6.68
C GLU A 75 5.35 6.24 -7.76
N GLU A 76 5.72 4.95 -7.84
CA GLU A 76 5.12 3.99 -8.76
C GLU A 76 3.61 3.83 -8.56
N GLU A 77 3.11 3.92 -7.32
CA GLU A 77 1.67 3.90 -7.04
C GLU A 77 1.01 5.21 -7.48
N LEU A 78 1.64 6.37 -7.25
CA LEU A 78 1.11 7.66 -7.69
C LEU A 78 1.07 7.78 -9.22
N ASP A 79 2.10 7.27 -9.91
CA ASP A 79 2.18 7.28 -11.38
C ASP A 79 1.06 6.46 -12.04
N ARG A 80 0.56 5.43 -11.35
CA ARG A 80 -0.54 4.57 -11.81
C ARG A 80 -1.90 5.01 -11.29
N ALA A 81 -1.93 6.00 -10.40
CA ALA A 81 -3.15 6.44 -9.77
C ALA A 81 -4.04 7.22 -10.74
N GLU A 82 -5.32 6.99 -10.66
CA GLU A 82 -6.34 7.85 -11.26
C GLU A 82 -6.65 8.99 -10.30
N VAL A 83 -6.25 10.21 -10.68
CA VAL A 83 -6.49 11.40 -9.89
C VAL A 83 -7.90 11.90 -10.14
N ILE A 84 -8.71 11.94 -9.09
CA ILE A 84 -10.11 12.38 -9.16
C ILE A 84 -10.39 13.52 -8.16
N PRO A 85 -11.43 14.35 -8.42
CA PRO A 85 -11.83 15.40 -7.49
C PRO A 85 -12.21 14.82 -6.11
N GLN A 86 -11.88 15.53 -5.03
CA GLN A 86 -12.20 15.08 -3.66
C GLN A 86 -13.68 14.72 -3.46
N LYS A 87 -14.60 15.44 -4.13
CA LYS A 87 -16.05 15.21 -4.02
C LYS A 87 -16.53 13.95 -4.71
N ASP A 88 -15.73 13.44 -5.65
CA ASP A 88 -16.10 12.31 -6.50
C ASP A 88 -15.44 10.99 -6.03
N ILE A 89 -14.57 11.07 -5.00
CA ILE A 89 -13.92 9.87 -4.48
C ILE A 89 -14.92 8.99 -3.74
N PRO A 90 -14.99 7.69 -4.08
CA PRO A 90 -15.92 6.79 -3.40
C PRO A 90 -15.57 6.63 -1.91
N ALA A 91 -16.59 6.60 -1.05
CA ALA A 91 -16.41 6.52 0.40
C ALA A 91 -15.76 5.21 0.90
N ASP A 92 -15.67 4.21 0.03
CA ASP A 92 -15.01 2.92 0.30
C ASP A 92 -13.53 2.88 -0.07
N VAL A 93 -12.97 3.98 -0.60
CA VAL A 93 -11.55 4.13 -0.96
C VAL A 93 -10.76 4.65 0.23
N ILE A 94 -9.58 4.09 0.46
CA ILE A 94 -8.63 4.56 1.48
C ILE A 94 -7.82 5.72 0.92
N THR A 95 -8.07 6.93 1.41
CA THR A 95 -7.30 8.16 1.14
C THR A 95 -6.39 8.48 2.31
N MET A 96 -5.57 9.53 2.19
CA MET A 96 -4.77 10.00 3.32
C MET A 96 -5.68 10.36 4.51
N ARG A 97 -5.20 10.06 5.73
CA ARG A 97 -5.93 10.22 7.00
C ARG A 97 -7.20 9.38 7.16
N SER A 98 -7.50 8.48 6.24
CA SER A 98 -8.57 7.49 6.43
C SER A 98 -8.24 6.55 7.59
N THR A 99 -9.28 6.16 8.34
CA THR A 99 -9.22 5.14 9.38
C THR A 99 -9.94 3.90 8.87
N VAL A 100 -9.26 2.75 8.94
CA VAL A 100 -9.74 1.51 8.34
C VAL A 100 -9.60 0.33 9.30
N ARG A 101 -10.51 -0.62 9.20
CA ARG A 101 -10.43 -1.91 9.86
C ARG A 101 -9.91 -2.95 8.87
N LEU A 102 -8.75 -3.52 9.20
CA LEU A 102 -8.11 -4.58 8.44
C LEU A 102 -8.17 -5.89 9.21
N LYS A 103 -8.33 -6.99 8.48
CA LYS A 103 -8.30 -8.34 9.02
C LYS A 103 -7.16 -9.15 8.44
N ASP A 104 -6.30 -9.65 9.29
CA ASP A 104 -5.22 -10.57 8.91
C ASP A 104 -5.82 -11.92 8.50
N LEU A 105 -5.56 -12.34 7.26
CA LEU A 105 -6.14 -13.56 6.70
C LEU A 105 -5.50 -14.85 7.22
N ASP A 106 -4.31 -14.73 7.82
CA ASP A 106 -3.59 -15.89 8.37
C ASP A 106 -3.94 -16.11 9.85
N THR A 107 -4.15 -15.02 10.62
CA THR A 107 -4.45 -15.08 12.05
C THR A 107 -5.92 -14.78 12.39
N SER A 108 -6.68 -14.28 11.42
CA SER A 108 -8.06 -13.79 11.61
C SER A 108 -8.19 -12.60 12.58
N LYS A 109 -7.06 -12.00 12.99
CA LYS A 109 -7.07 -10.84 13.88
C LYS A 109 -7.49 -9.59 13.12
N GLU A 110 -8.43 -8.83 13.71
CA GLU A 110 -8.80 -7.51 13.21
C GLU A 110 -8.00 -6.42 13.94
N THR A 111 -7.60 -5.40 13.18
CA THR A 111 -6.86 -4.25 13.70
C THR A 111 -7.30 -3.00 12.97
N THR A 112 -7.46 -1.91 13.70
CA THR A 112 -7.78 -0.61 13.12
C THR A 112 -6.51 0.19 12.91
N TYR A 113 -6.34 0.73 11.71
CA TYR A 113 -5.22 1.57 11.33
C TYR A 113 -5.70 2.89 10.74
N ARG A 114 -4.89 3.93 10.92
CA ARG A 114 -5.05 5.22 10.25
C ARG A 114 -3.88 5.47 9.34
N LEU A 115 -4.13 5.74 8.06
CA LEU A 115 -3.09 6.10 7.08
C LEU A 115 -2.72 7.56 7.28
N VAL A 116 -1.43 7.85 7.51
CA VAL A 116 -0.97 9.20 7.84
C VAL A 116 0.33 9.56 7.12
N PHE A 117 0.66 10.86 7.10
CA PHE A 117 1.98 11.34 6.68
C PHE A 117 3.07 10.89 7.68
N PRO A 118 4.34 10.79 7.25
CA PRO A 118 5.42 10.26 8.11
C PRO A 118 5.57 11.00 9.44
N THR A 119 5.35 12.31 9.47
CA THR A 119 5.43 13.15 10.68
C THR A 119 4.33 12.87 11.70
N GLU A 120 3.24 12.24 11.29
CA GLU A 120 2.08 11.90 12.13
C GLU A 120 2.09 10.44 12.58
N ALA A 121 3.07 9.66 12.09
CA ALA A 121 3.12 8.22 12.32
C ALA A 121 3.38 7.86 13.78
N ASN A 122 2.59 6.91 14.29
CA ASN A 122 2.77 6.29 15.59
C ASN A 122 2.16 4.88 15.54
N TYR A 123 3.01 3.87 15.43
CA TYR A 123 2.58 2.48 15.26
C TYR A 123 1.76 1.97 16.45
N ASP A 124 2.13 2.35 17.66
CA ASP A 124 1.45 1.90 18.89
C ASP A 124 0.01 2.45 18.99
N GLU A 125 -0.26 3.57 18.33
CA GLU A 125 -1.58 4.17 18.21
C GLU A 125 -2.30 3.77 16.89
N GLY A 126 -1.72 2.83 16.12
CA GLY A 126 -2.29 2.40 14.85
C GLY A 126 -2.16 3.43 13.71
N ARG A 127 -1.34 4.49 13.88
CA ARG A 127 -1.08 5.48 12.83
C ARG A 127 0.08 5.03 11.95
N ILE A 128 -0.23 4.59 10.75
CA ILE A 128 0.71 4.00 9.80
C ILE A 128 1.15 5.05 8.78
N SER A 129 2.48 5.23 8.66
CA SER A 129 3.05 6.09 7.63
C SER A 129 2.72 5.57 6.24
N VAL A 130 2.37 6.46 5.31
CA VAL A 130 2.20 6.14 3.89
C VAL A 130 3.49 5.61 3.26
N LEU A 131 4.67 5.93 3.79
CA LEU A 131 5.96 5.39 3.36
C LEU A 131 6.22 3.97 3.87
N ALA A 132 5.51 3.50 4.89
CA ALA A 132 5.63 2.11 5.32
C ALA A 132 5.03 1.17 4.26
N PRO A 133 5.60 -0.04 4.05
CA PRO A 133 5.10 -0.98 3.04
C PRO A 133 3.59 -1.24 3.10
N ILE A 134 3.06 -1.43 4.29
CA ILE A 134 1.62 -1.59 4.50
C ILE A 134 0.85 -0.29 4.21
N GLY A 135 1.43 0.87 4.56
CA GLY A 135 0.79 2.18 4.33
C GLY A 135 0.65 2.50 2.84
N THR A 136 1.73 2.29 2.07
CA THR A 136 1.68 2.44 0.61
C THR A 136 0.64 1.49 -0.01
N ALA A 137 0.57 0.24 0.50
CA ALA A 137 -0.39 -0.75 0.02
C ALA A 137 -1.85 -0.44 0.41
N MET A 138 -2.07 0.32 1.47
CA MET A 138 -3.39 0.77 1.88
C MET A 138 -3.92 1.88 0.97
N LEU A 139 -3.04 2.77 0.49
CA LEU A 139 -3.45 3.94 -0.31
C LEU A 139 -4.21 3.49 -1.56
N GLY A 140 -5.40 4.04 -1.78
CA GLY A 140 -6.26 3.75 -2.91
C GLY A 140 -6.94 2.38 -2.89
N SER A 141 -6.64 1.51 -1.90
CA SER A 141 -7.37 0.25 -1.70
C SER A 141 -8.81 0.52 -1.27
N ARG A 142 -9.69 -0.46 -1.53
CA ARG A 142 -11.12 -0.36 -1.23
C ARG A 142 -11.57 -1.44 -0.27
N ARG A 143 -12.74 -1.22 0.34
CA ARG A 143 -13.43 -2.28 1.07
C ARG A 143 -13.56 -3.55 0.24
N GLY A 144 -13.15 -4.68 0.83
CA GLY A 144 -13.15 -6.00 0.20
C GLY A 144 -11.87 -6.32 -0.59
N ASP A 145 -10.94 -5.38 -0.72
CA ASP A 145 -9.62 -5.65 -1.30
C ASP A 145 -8.75 -6.44 -0.32
N VAL A 146 -7.81 -7.20 -0.87
CA VAL A 146 -6.77 -7.88 -0.10
C VAL A 146 -5.45 -7.20 -0.39
N ILE A 147 -4.84 -6.67 0.65
CA ILE A 147 -3.52 -6.05 0.63
C ILE A 147 -2.49 -7.13 0.93
N GLU A 148 -1.51 -7.29 0.04
CA GLU A 148 -0.40 -8.23 0.25
C GLU A 148 0.93 -7.47 0.28
N TRP A 149 1.77 -7.75 1.26
CA TRP A 149 3.14 -7.23 1.31
C TRP A 149 4.12 -8.27 1.85
N LEU A 150 5.38 -8.12 1.47
CA LEU A 150 6.46 -8.99 1.92
C LEU A 150 7.02 -8.51 3.26
N VAL A 151 7.12 -9.40 4.22
CA VAL A 151 7.85 -9.22 5.48
C VAL A 151 8.98 -10.25 5.56
N PRO A 152 9.97 -10.10 6.46
CA PRO A 152 11.06 -11.07 6.57
C PRO A 152 10.60 -12.52 6.80
N SER A 153 9.44 -12.71 7.43
CA SER A 153 8.81 -14.02 7.68
C SER A 153 7.99 -14.57 6.51
N GLY A 154 7.87 -13.84 5.38
CA GLY A 154 7.08 -14.24 4.22
C GLY A 154 6.06 -13.19 3.80
N PHE A 155 5.02 -13.60 3.06
CA PHE A 155 3.93 -12.71 2.67
C PHE A 155 2.90 -12.59 3.79
N ARG A 156 2.45 -11.37 4.06
CA ARG A 156 1.29 -11.07 4.89
C ARG A 156 0.14 -10.60 4.01
N ARG A 157 -1.09 -10.98 4.39
CA ARG A 157 -2.31 -10.62 3.66
C ARG A 157 -3.34 -10.06 4.62
N LEU A 158 -3.79 -8.85 4.34
CA LEU A 158 -4.87 -8.21 5.09
C LEU A 158 -6.06 -7.94 4.16
N SER A 159 -7.26 -8.28 4.61
CA SER A 159 -8.51 -7.87 3.97
C SER A 159 -8.93 -6.50 4.51
N VAL A 160 -9.36 -5.61 3.62
CA VAL A 160 -10.00 -4.34 3.99
C VAL A 160 -11.46 -4.63 4.34
N GLU A 161 -11.77 -4.70 5.62
CA GLU A 161 -13.13 -5.00 6.09
C GLU A 161 -14.03 -3.77 6.00
N GLU A 162 -13.50 -2.60 6.39
CA GLU A 162 -14.31 -1.38 6.44
C GLU A 162 -13.43 -0.13 6.45
N VAL A 163 -13.87 0.92 5.76
CA VAL A 163 -13.38 2.29 5.90
C VAL A 163 -14.25 2.98 6.95
N LEU A 164 -13.70 3.14 8.16
CA LEU A 164 -14.44 3.70 9.32
C LEU A 164 -14.55 5.23 9.25
N TYR A 165 -13.57 5.86 8.64
CA TYR A 165 -13.50 7.30 8.43
C TYR A 165 -12.71 7.59 7.16
N GLN A 166 -13.22 8.47 6.34
CA GLN A 166 -12.57 9.05 5.17
C GLN A 166 -12.83 10.55 5.19
N PRO A 167 -11.80 11.41 5.13
CA PRO A 167 -11.97 12.86 5.20
C PRO A 167 -12.99 13.39 4.20
N GLU A 168 -12.88 12.97 2.94
CA GLU A 168 -13.71 13.47 1.85
C GLU A 168 -15.18 13.13 2.02
N SER A 169 -15.49 11.90 2.46
CA SER A 169 -16.88 11.49 2.72
C SER A 169 -17.51 12.18 3.94
N ASN A 170 -16.67 12.74 4.83
CA ASN A 170 -17.10 13.53 5.97
C ASN A 170 -17.08 15.04 5.71
N GLY A 171 -16.67 15.47 4.50
CA GLY A 171 -16.60 16.88 4.14
C GLY A 171 -15.36 17.63 4.68
N ASP A 172 -14.40 16.89 5.23
CA ASP A 172 -13.17 17.42 5.83
C ASP A 172 -12.10 17.70 4.75
N TYR A 173 -12.47 18.44 3.71
CA TYR A 173 -11.63 18.73 2.53
C TYR A 173 -10.35 19.52 2.84
N HIS A 174 -10.22 20.04 4.05
CA HIS A 174 -9.05 20.82 4.49
C HIS A 174 -7.93 19.93 5.11
N LEU A 175 -8.17 18.66 5.29
CA LEU A 175 -7.23 17.69 5.88
C LEU A 175 -6.18 17.22 4.89
#